data_924ba5099c698c25220157146e4dcc59
#
_entry.id   924ba5099c698c25220157146e4dcc59
#
_cell.length_a   1.000
_cell.length_b   1.000
_cell.length_c   1.000
_cell.angle_alpha   90.00
_cell.angle_beta   90.00
_cell.angle_gamma   90.00
#
_symmetry.space_group_name_H-M   'P 1'
#
loop_
_entity.id
_entity.type
_entity.pdbx_description
1 polymer ?
#
loop_
_entity_poly.entity_id
_entity_poly.type
_entity_poly.pdbx_seq_one_letter_code
_entity_poly.pdbx_strand_id
1 'polypeptide(L)'
;VTTPQPAAQKVARLSAAMAEKVNLPVRGVIENMSWFTGDDGTRYELFGAGGGQELSEELEVPLLGQLPLVPALREGGDDGQPITAVDGDSEAAQAFMAIAERIAVDLRPRKVFSPELRIVD
;
A
#
# COMPACT_ATOMS: atom_id res chain seq x y z
N VAL A 1 -0.24 4.73 2.30
CA VAL A 1 -0.08 4.65 0.84
C VAL A 1 0.37 6.01 0.31
N THR A 2 1.36 6.02 -0.57
CA THR A 2 1.89 7.22 -1.24
C THR A 2 2.10 6.94 -2.73
N THR A 3 2.51 7.97 -3.49
CA THR A 3 3.06 7.82 -4.84
C THR A 3 4.52 8.28 -4.82
N PRO A 4 5.34 8.04 -5.87
CA PRO A 4 6.73 8.48 -5.89
C PRO A 4 6.94 10.00 -5.79
N GLN A 5 5.90 10.80 -6.07
CA GLN A 5 5.99 12.25 -6.12
C GLN A 5 6.24 12.90 -4.74
N PRO A 6 7.14 13.89 -4.62
CA PRO A 6 7.41 14.59 -3.36
C PRO A 6 6.17 15.22 -2.73
N ALA A 7 5.24 15.73 -3.54
CA ALA A 7 4.00 16.33 -3.05
C ALA A 7 3.11 15.31 -2.32
N ALA A 8 2.99 14.08 -2.85
CA ALA A 8 2.24 13.00 -2.22
C ALA A 8 2.91 12.52 -0.92
N GLN A 9 4.23 12.45 -0.90
CA GLN A 9 4.99 12.10 0.31
C GLN A 9 4.77 13.11 1.43
N LYS A 10 4.71 14.40 1.11
CA LYS A 10 4.41 15.45 2.09
C LYS A 10 3.05 15.21 2.75
N VAL A 11 2.02 14.87 1.97
CA VAL A 11 0.69 14.54 2.50
C VAL A 11 0.72 13.27 3.34
N ALA A 12 1.44 12.24 2.88
CA ALA A 12 1.59 10.97 3.62
C ALA A 12 2.30 11.17 4.98
N ARG A 13 3.33 12.04 5.05
CA ARG A 13 3.98 12.42 6.32
C ARG A 13 3.00 13.08 7.30
N LEU A 14 2.19 14.00 6.81
CA LEU A 14 1.16 14.65 7.64
C LEU A 14 0.13 13.64 8.16
N SER A 15 -0.27 12.68 7.31
CA SER A 15 -1.17 11.60 7.71
C SER A 15 -0.54 10.68 8.77
N ALA A 16 0.73 10.34 8.61
CA ALA A 16 1.47 9.55 9.59
C ALA A 16 1.60 10.27 10.94
N ALA A 17 1.93 11.57 10.91
CA ALA A 17 1.99 12.39 12.13
C ALA A 17 0.62 12.49 12.83
N MET A 18 -0.47 12.56 12.06
CA MET A 18 -1.82 12.53 12.64
C MET A 18 -2.16 11.18 13.25
N ALA A 19 -1.80 10.08 12.58
CA ALA A 19 -1.99 8.73 13.11
C ALA A 19 -1.28 8.54 14.46
N GLU A 20 -0.06 9.04 14.59
CA GLU A 20 0.70 9.01 15.84
C GLU A 20 -0.02 9.77 16.96
N LYS A 21 -0.53 10.97 16.68
CA LYS A 21 -1.28 11.77 17.65
C LYS A 21 -2.53 11.08 18.21
N VAL A 22 -3.15 10.21 17.44
CA VAL A 22 -4.34 9.44 17.86
C VAL A 22 -4.01 7.99 18.24
N ASN A 23 -2.74 7.68 18.48
CA ASN A 23 -2.23 6.37 18.86
C ASN A 23 -2.54 5.25 17.86
N LEU A 24 -2.62 5.56 16.56
CA LEU A 24 -2.72 4.60 15.47
C LEU A 24 -1.32 4.35 14.89
N PRO A 25 -0.71 3.18 15.14
CA PRO A 25 0.62 2.91 14.64
C PRO A 25 0.62 2.75 13.12
N VAL A 26 1.46 3.50 12.43
CA VAL A 26 1.80 3.23 11.03
C VAL A 26 2.66 1.97 10.97
N ARG A 27 2.30 1.01 10.14
CA ARG A 27 2.92 -0.32 10.13
C ARG A 27 3.75 -0.58 8.86
N GLY A 28 3.63 0.26 7.87
CA GLY A 28 4.36 0.13 6.62
C GLY A 28 3.92 1.17 5.60
N VAL A 29 4.66 1.23 4.52
CA VAL A 29 4.40 2.09 3.35
C VAL A 29 4.10 1.21 2.14
N ILE A 30 3.13 1.61 1.34
CA ILE A 30 2.87 1.07 0.00
C ILE A 30 3.03 2.23 -0.97
N GLU A 31 3.85 2.05 -2.00
CA GLU A 31 3.98 3.02 -3.08
C GLU A 31 3.08 2.62 -4.25
N ASN A 32 2.13 3.47 -4.58
CA ASN A 32 1.22 3.30 -5.70
C ASN A 32 1.67 4.10 -6.91
N MET A 33 1.29 3.69 -8.12
CA MET A 33 1.69 4.34 -9.38
C MET A 33 3.21 4.41 -9.56
N SER A 34 3.91 3.38 -9.12
CA SER A 34 5.38 3.35 -9.13
C SER A 34 5.95 3.27 -10.54
N TRP A 35 5.26 2.59 -11.44
CA TRP A 35 5.64 2.51 -12.86
C TRP A 35 4.44 2.22 -13.75
N PHE A 36 4.59 2.50 -15.02
CA PHE A 36 3.71 2.07 -16.10
C PHE A 36 4.49 1.15 -17.03
N THR A 37 3.92 0.01 -17.41
CA THR A 37 4.51 -0.89 -18.38
C THR A 37 3.86 -0.67 -19.74
N GLY A 38 4.66 -0.24 -20.73
CA GLY A 38 4.20 -0.06 -22.10
C GLY A 38 3.99 -1.39 -22.84
N ASP A 39 3.37 -1.33 -24.03
CA ASP A 39 3.06 -2.51 -24.85
C ASP A 39 4.31 -3.30 -25.27
N ASP A 40 5.46 -2.64 -25.31
CA ASP A 40 6.78 -3.22 -25.60
C ASP A 40 7.46 -3.85 -24.37
N GLY A 41 6.81 -3.84 -23.20
CA GLY A 41 7.33 -4.30 -21.92
C GLY A 41 8.28 -3.31 -21.22
N THR A 42 8.47 -2.12 -21.78
CA THR A 42 9.31 -1.08 -21.15
C THR A 42 8.60 -0.45 -19.96
N ARG A 43 9.29 -0.35 -18.83
CA ARG A 43 8.78 0.34 -17.63
C ARG A 43 9.14 1.81 -17.66
N TYR A 44 8.15 2.65 -17.38
CA TYR A 44 8.26 4.09 -17.29
C TYR A 44 7.90 4.57 -15.90
N GLU A 45 8.81 5.26 -15.24
CA GLU A 45 8.60 5.88 -13.93
C GLU A 45 8.00 7.28 -14.08
N LEU A 46 6.74 7.33 -14.49
CA LEU A 46 6.05 8.57 -14.90
C LEU A 46 5.98 9.62 -13.77
N PHE A 47 6.04 9.19 -12.53
CA PHE A 47 5.95 10.05 -11.35
C PHE A 47 7.25 10.10 -10.55
N GLY A 48 8.36 9.65 -11.11
CA GLY A 48 9.64 9.50 -10.45
C GLY A 48 9.77 8.15 -9.76
N ALA A 49 10.83 7.99 -8.98
CA ALA A 49 11.19 6.75 -8.30
C ALA A 49 11.70 7.00 -6.89
N GLY A 50 11.60 5.98 -6.04
CA GLY A 50 12.26 5.96 -4.72
C GLY A 50 11.50 6.67 -3.59
N GLY A 51 10.41 7.39 -3.88
CA GLY A 51 9.70 8.17 -2.87
C GLY A 51 9.06 7.34 -1.75
N GLY A 52 8.54 6.16 -2.08
CA GLY A 52 8.02 5.23 -1.07
C GLY A 52 9.12 4.67 -0.17
N GLN A 53 10.30 4.41 -0.73
CA GLN A 53 11.46 3.96 0.03
C GLN A 53 11.94 5.05 1.00
N GLU A 54 12.11 6.29 0.52
CA GLU A 54 12.48 7.43 1.37
C GLU A 54 11.50 7.63 2.52
N LEU A 55 10.20 7.58 2.25
CA LEU A 55 9.17 7.70 3.27
C LEU A 55 9.20 6.55 4.28
N SER A 56 9.47 5.33 3.84
CA SER A 56 9.57 4.17 4.72
C SER A 56 10.75 4.26 5.68
N GLU A 57 11.89 4.74 5.20
CA GLU A 57 13.08 4.99 5.99
C GLU A 57 12.86 6.11 7.02
N GLU A 58 12.24 7.21 6.59
CA GLU A 58 11.92 8.34 7.47
C GLU A 58 10.93 7.97 8.59
N LEU A 59 9.95 7.13 8.30
CA LEU A 59 8.97 6.66 9.28
C LEU A 59 9.44 5.41 10.06
N GLU A 60 10.62 4.88 9.77
CA GLU A 60 11.19 3.67 10.38
C GLU A 60 10.24 2.45 10.26
N VAL A 61 9.55 2.32 9.13
CA VAL A 61 8.64 1.21 8.82
C VAL A 61 8.98 0.58 7.48
N PRO A 62 8.63 -0.69 7.22
CA PRO A 62 8.96 -1.33 5.96
C PRO A 62 8.20 -0.73 4.77
N LEU A 63 8.84 -0.66 3.60
CA LEU A 63 8.17 -0.56 2.30
C LEU A 63 7.56 -1.94 2.01
N LEU A 64 6.25 -2.07 2.09
CA LEU A 64 5.54 -3.34 1.93
C LEU A 64 5.48 -3.80 0.48
N GLY A 65 5.45 -2.86 -0.45
CA GLY A 65 5.49 -3.12 -1.86
C GLY A 65 5.18 -1.89 -2.70
N GLN A 66 5.26 -2.10 -4.00
CA GLN A 66 5.02 -1.10 -5.02
C GLN A 66 3.98 -1.62 -6.00
N LEU A 67 3.09 -0.75 -6.45
CA LEU A 67 2.00 -1.08 -7.37
C LEU A 67 2.17 -0.33 -8.69
N PRO A 68 1.94 -1.00 -9.83
CA PRO A 68 1.99 -0.36 -11.13
C PRO A 68 0.78 0.57 -11.37
N LEU A 69 0.95 1.51 -12.28
CA LEU A 69 -0.15 2.27 -12.86
C LEU A 69 -0.74 1.46 -14.02
N VAL A 70 -1.96 0.96 -13.86
CA VAL A 70 -2.64 0.14 -14.87
C VAL A 70 -4.08 0.64 -15.05
N PRO A 71 -4.52 0.96 -16.28
CA PRO A 71 -5.90 1.40 -16.54
C PRO A 71 -6.96 0.42 -16.02
N ALA A 72 -6.73 -0.88 -16.16
CA ALA A 72 -7.64 -1.93 -15.69
C ALA A 72 -7.89 -1.90 -14.15
N LEU A 73 -6.95 -1.37 -13.35
CA LEU A 73 -7.17 -1.18 -11.92
C LEU A 73 -8.27 -0.15 -11.64
N ARG A 74 -8.26 0.96 -12.39
CA ARG A 74 -9.30 1.99 -12.27
C ARG A 74 -10.66 1.46 -12.71
N GLU A 75 -10.70 0.87 -13.91
CA GLU A 75 -11.94 0.32 -14.50
C GLU A 75 -12.56 -0.74 -13.59
N GLY A 76 -11.78 -1.72 -13.16
CA GLY A 76 -12.23 -2.76 -12.25
C GLY A 76 -12.65 -2.22 -10.88
N GLY A 77 -11.97 -1.18 -10.38
CA GLY A 77 -12.35 -0.50 -9.14
C GLY A 77 -13.70 0.20 -9.24
N ASP A 78 -13.96 0.90 -10.34
CA ASP A 78 -15.23 1.59 -10.59
C ASP A 78 -16.41 0.60 -10.75
N ASP A 79 -16.16 -0.55 -11.37
CA ASP A 79 -17.16 -1.60 -11.62
C ASP A 79 -17.31 -2.60 -10.46
N GLY A 80 -16.54 -2.48 -9.40
CA GLY A 80 -16.56 -3.42 -8.27
C GLY A 80 -15.97 -4.80 -8.64
N GLN A 81 -15.11 -4.87 -9.64
CA GLN A 81 -14.41 -6.06 -10.11
C GLN A 81 -12.91 -5.96 -9.86
N PRO A 82 -12.41 -6.32 -8.68
CA PRO A 82 -11.00 -6.16 -8.35
C PRO A 82 -10.11 -7.00 -9.26
N ILE A 83 -8.98 -6.44 -9.67
CA ILE A 83 -8.03 -7.08 -10.60
C ILE A 83 -7.58 -8.46 -10.15
N THR A 84 -7.44 -8.67 -8.85
CA THR A 84 -7.06 -9.96 -8.26
C THR A 84 -8.10 -11.07 -8.45
N ALA A 85 -9.35 -10.70 -8.73
CA ALA A 85 -10.45 -11.65 -8.98
C ALA A 85 -10.67 -11.92 -10.47
N VAL A 86 -10.41 -10.91 -11.34
CA VAL A 86 -10.72 -11.01 -12.77
C VAL A 86 -9.50 -11.37 -13.63
N ASP A 87 -8.30 -11.00 -13.19
CA ASP A 87 -7.03 -11.27 -13.90
C ASP A 87 -5.89 -11.49 -12.88
N GLY A 88 -5.95 -12.62 -12.19
CA GLY A 88 -5.01 -12.98 -11.11
C GLY A 88 -3.55 -13.13 -11.58
N ASP A 89 -3.32 -13.35 -12.86
CA ASP A 89 -1.98 -13.52 -13.43
C ASP A 89 -1.34 -12.21 -13.89
N SER A 90 -2.09 -11.12 -13.89
CA SER A 90 -1.57 -9.80 -14.28
C SER A 90 -0.50 -9.29 -13.31
N GLU A 91 0.41 -8.45 -13.82
CA GLU A 91 1.46 -7.80 -13.02
C GLU A 91 0.87 -7.09 -11.80
N ALA A 92 -0.24 -6.38 -11.98
CA ALA A 92 -0.89 -5.67 -10.89
C ALA A 92 -1.48 -6.62 -9.84
N ALA A 93 -2.17 -7.68 -10.25
CA ALA A 93 -2.74 -8.66 -9.32
C ALA A 93 -1.66 -9.35 -8.50
N GLN A 94 -0.56 -9.74 -9.11
CA GLN A 94 0.58 -10.35 -8.41
C GLN A 94 1.23 -9.38 -7.42
N ALA A 95 1.37 -8.11 -7.77
CA ALA A 95 1.88 -7.10 -6.85
C ALA A 95 0.97 -6.92 -5.63
N PHE A 96 -0.36 -6.87 -5.82
CA PHE A 96 -1.32 -6.83 -4.71
C PHE A 96 -1.22 -8.07 -3.81
N MET A 97 -1.14 -9.26 -4.40
CA MET A 97 -1.03 -10.50 -3.64
C MET A 97 0.24 -10.57 -2.81
N ALA A 98 1.38 -10.16 -3.37
CA ALA A 98 2.65 -10.10 -2.66
C ALA A 98 2.59 -9.14 -1.45
N ILE A 99 1.95 -7.98 -1.59
CA ILE A 99 1.72 -7.05 -0.48
C ILE A 99 0.80 -7.68 0.58
N ALA A 100 -0.28 -8.32 0.16
CA ALA A 100 -1.22 -8.97 1.07
C ALA A 100 -0.55 -10.09 1.90
N GLU A 101 0.30 -10.90 1.28
CA GLU A 101 1.09 -11.92 1.95
C GLU A 101 2.04 -11.32 2.99
N ARG A 102 2.75 -10.25 2.64
CA ARG A 102 3.63 -9.55 3.59
C ARG A 102 2.85 -9.00 4.79
N ILE A 103 1.69 -8.41 4.55
CA ILE A 103 0.81 -7.92 5.63
C ILE A 103 0.38 -9.08 6.53
N ALA A 104 -0.04 -10.19 5.96
CA ALA A 104 -0.52 -11.35 6.70
C ALA A 104 0.59 -12.01 7.56
N VAL A 105 1.82 -12.03 7.07
CA VAL A 105 2.97 -12.67 7.75
C VAL A 105 3.64 -11.71 8.72
N ASP A 106 3.99 -10.51 8.27
CA ASP A 106 4.88 -9.59 8.98
C ASP A 106 4.12 -8.65 9.92
N LEU A 107 2.85 -8.33 9.61
CA LEU A 107 2.07 -7.33 10.33
C LEU A 107 0.94 -7.94 11.17
N ARG A 108 1.16 -9.10 11.75
CA ARG A 108 0.16 -9.74 12.62
C ARG A 108 -0.28 -8.81 13.74
N PRO A 109 -1.58 -8.82 14.11
CA PRO A 109 -2.08 -8.00 15.21
C PRO A 109 -1.38 -8.37 16.52
N ARG A 110 -0.94 -7.38 17.29
CA ARG A 110 -0.26 -7.58 18.58
C ARG A 110 -1.18 -8.08 19.68
N LYS A 111 -2.49 -7.88 19.55
CA LYS A 111 -3.50 -8.33 20.51
C LYS A 111 -4.62 -9.03 19.76
N VAL A 112 -4.92 -10.26 20.16
CA VAL A 112 -6.18 -10.91 19.80
C VAL A 112 -7.27 -10.21 20.63
N PHE A 113 -8.28 -9.65 19.98
CA PHE A 113 -9.44 -9.09 20.66
C PHE A 113 -10.15 -10.24 21.39
N SER A 114 -10.21 -10.20 22.72
CA SER A 114 -11.03 -11.12 23.49
C SER A 114 -12.48 -10.60 23.48
N PRO A 115 -13.44 -11.39 23.00
CA PRO A 115 -14.85 -11.00 22.99
C PRO A 115 -15.50 -11.06 24.40
N GLU A 116 -14.78 -11.43 25.44
CA GLU A 116 -15.29 -11.46 26.79
C GLU A 116 -15.42 -10.04 27.37
N LEU A 117 -16.59 -9.47 27.24
CA LEU A 117 -17.03 -8.32 28.03
C LEU A 117 -17.21 -8.82 29.47
N ARG A 118 -16.26 -8.55 30.35
CA ARG A 118 -16.49 -8.68 31.80
C ARG A 118 -17.24 -7.43 32.26
N ILE A 119 -18.52 -7.60 32.60
CA ILE A 119 -19.24 -6.63 33.38
C ILE A 119 -18.67 -6.73 34.78
N VAL A 120 -18.00 -5.68 35.23
CA VAL A 120 -17.55 -5.55 36.63
C VAL A 120 -18.66 -4.82 37.35
N ASP A 121 -19.31 -5.51 38.29
CA ASP A 121 -20.29 -4.93 39.21
C ASP A 121 -19.61 -3.94 40.19
#